data_ac2ce34c8c7f40e9b33bf28cadd251b9
#
_entry.id   ac2ce34c8c7f40e9b33bf28cadd251b9
#
_cell.length_a   1.000
_cell.length_b   1.000
_cell.length_c   1.000
_cell.angle_alpha   90.00
_cell.angle_beta   90.00
_cell.angle_gamma   90.00
#
_symmetry.space_group_name_H-M   'P 1'
#
loop_
_entity.id
_entity.type
_entity.pdbx_description
1 polymer ?
#
loop_
_entity_poly.entity_id
_entity_poly.type
_entity_poly.pdbx_seq_one_letter_code
_entity_poly.pdbx_strand_id
1 'polypeptide(L)'
;MEVTANKTIEEPNLWGGGAKPLNASYGKMMMWFFIVSDALTFTGFLVAYGFSRFKNIDSWPIADEVFTHFPFLHGVDAPMYYVALMTFVLIFSSVTMVLAVDAGHHMNKAKVTFYMLLTIIGGAIFVGSQAWEWKNFIKGEYGALETKGGQILQFMDVETGERVALEAFAAIIDTPRVTHEESNGIWFFGETSLPSYSVEEVTAGFVSHENLVIKSEKIDASGHKIILSREDSLLQLEGAINVVEGANLIHNEYGNRLFADFFFFITGFHGFHVFSGVVINIIIFFNVIMGTYEKRGHYEMVEKVGLYWHFVDLVWVFVFTFFYLV
;
A
#
# COMPACT_ATOMS: atom_id res chain seq x y z
N MET A 1 22.57 43.10 -45.56
CA MET A 1 23.01 41.92 -44.75
C MET A 1 23.23 42.38 -43.35
N GLU A 2 22.20 42.27 -42.53
CA GLU A 2 22.30 42.53 -41.09
C GLU A 2 22.63 41.19 -40.41
N VAL A 3 23.81 41.15 -39.82
CA VAL A 3 24.23 40.04 -38.94
C VAL A 3 23.55 40.26 -37.62
N THR A 4 22.45 39.55 -37.37
CA THR A 4 21.83 39.45 -36.05
C THR A 4 22.78 38.71 -35.12
N ALA A 5 23.48 39.47 -34.28
CA ALA A 5 24.29 38.93 -33.19
C ALA A 5 23.40 38.12 -32.26
N ASN A 6 23.60 36.84 -32.24
CA ASN A 6 22.99 35.90 -31.29
C ASN A 6 23.50 36.31 -29.91
N LYS A 7 22.67 37.05 -29.17
CA LYS A 7 22.95 37.44 -27.77
C LYS A 7 22.79 36.19 -26.90
N THR A 8 23.88 35.44 -26.75
CA THR A 8 23.98 34.44 -25.71
C THR A 8 23.77 35.13 -24.36
N ILE A 9 22.61 34.89 -23.76
CA ILE A 9 22.34 35.27 -22.36
C ILE A 9 23.35 34.48 -21.55
N GLU A 10 24.41 35.10 -21.07
CA GLU A 10 25.34 34.51 -20.11
C GLU A 10 24.52 34.20 -18.85
N GLU A 11 24.29 32.92 -18.60
CA GLU A 11 23.70 32.49 -17.31
C GLU A 11 24.61 33.01 -16.18
N PRO A 12 24.03 33.62 -15.14
CA PRO A 12 24.83 34.11 -14.01
C PRO A 12 25.68 32.96 -13.47
N ASN A 13 26.96 33.23 -13.24
CA ASN A 13 27.94 32.24 -12.81
C ASN A 13 27.69 31.85 -11.35
N LEU A 14 26.67 31.01 -11.13
CA LEU A 14 26.20 30.56 -9.82
C LEU A 14 27.26 29.77 -9.02
N TRP A 15 28.32 29.32 -9.68
CA TRP A 15 29.33 28.43 -9.12
C TRP A 15 30.69 29.14 -8.88
N GLY A 16 30.70 30.47 -8.81
CA GLY A 16 31.92 31.22 -8.48
C GLY A 16 33.10 31.02 -9.46
N GLY A 17 32.82 30.75 -10.73
CA GLY A 17 33.83 30.50 -11.77
C GLY A 17 34.18 29.04 -12.03
N GLY A 18 33.58 28.09 -11.26
CA GLY A 18 33.72 26.65 -11.51
C GLY A 18 32.77 26.12 -12.58
N ALA A 19 33.08 24.95 -13.15
CA ALA A 19 32.18 24.25 -14.05
C ALA A 19 30.93 23.74 -13.33
N LYS A 20 29.76 23.75 -14.03
CA LYS A 20 28.53 23.16 -13.49
C LYS A 20 28.72 21.66 -13.18
N PRO A 21 28.52 21.17 -11.92
CA PRO A 21 28.64 19.76 -11.66
C PRO A 21 27.68 18.96 -12.53
N LEU A 22 28.15 17.88 -13.12
CA LEU A 22 27.39 16.99 -14.02
C LEU A 22 26.70 17.71 -15.19
N ASN A 23 27.10 18.94 -15.48
CA ASN A 23 26.46 19.82 -16.49
C ASN A 23 24.94 20.00 -16.27
N ALA A 24 24.48 19.86 -15.00
CA ALA A 24 23.08 19.94 -14.60
C ALA A 24 22.73 21.31 -14.01
N SER A 25 21.47 21.73 -14.14
CA SER A 25 20.98 22.91 -13.44
C SER A 25 20.95 22.70 -11.93
N TYR A 26 21.08 23.77 -11.15
CA TYR A 26 21.01 23.72 -9.69
C TYR A 26 19.74 23.02 -9.18
N GLY A 27 18.58 23.30 -9.79
CA GLY A 27 17.32 22.68 -9.40
C GLY A 27 17.25 21.16 -9.68
N LYS A 28 17.86 20.67 -10.75
CA LYS A 28 17.97 19.22 -11.02
C LYS A 28 18.86 18.56 -9.99
N MET A 29 19.98 19.19 -9.66
CA MET A 29 20.90 18.66 -8.65
C MET A 29 20.25 18.60 -7.26
N MET A 30 19.49 19.62 -6.85
CA MET A 30 18.73 19.59 -5.60
C MET A 30 17.67 18.49 -5.60
N MET A 31 16.98 18.26 -6.72
CA MET A 31 16.03 17.17 -6.85
C MET A 31 16.72 15.80 -6.67
N TRP A 32 17.90 15.60 -7.21
CA TRP A 32 18.69 14.38 -6.99
C TRP A 32 19.05 14.16 -5.51
N PHE A 33 19.50 15.19 -4.82
CA PHE A 33 19.78 15.08 -3.38
C PHE A 33 18.53 14.75 -2.56
N PHE A 34 17.41 15.36 -2.91
CA PHE A 34 16.12 15.06 -2.30
C PHE A 34 15.72 13.58 -2.52
N ILE A 35 15.78 13.10 -3.76
CA ILE A 35 15.47 11.69 -4.10
C ILE A 35 16.40 10.72 -3.35
N VAL A 36 17.70 11.00 -3.25
CA VAL A 36 18.65 10.14 -2.53
C VAL A 36 18.32 10.09 -1.04
N SER A 37 17.97 11.22 -0.41
CA SER A 37 17.58 11.26 1.00
C SER A 37 16.33 10.44 1.27
N ASP A 38 15.32 10.55 0.40
CA ASP A 38 14.08 9.77 0.51
C ASP A 38 14.32 8.28 0.24
N ALA A 39 15.16 7.93 -0.74
CA ALA A 39 15.56 6.55 -1.00
C ALA A 39 16.21 5.89 0.22
N LEU A 40 17.08 6.61 0.94
CA LEU A 40 17.67 6.11 2.18
C LEU A 40 16.63 5.89 3.27
N THR A 41 15.65 6.77 3.38
CA THR A 41 14.54 6.64 4.34
C THR A 41 13.70 5.40 4.05
N PHE A 42 13.26 5.21 2.80
CA PHE A 42 12.51 4.01 2.39
C PHE A 42 13.33 2.73 2.56
N THR A 43 14.63 2.77 2.25
CA THR A 43 15.53 1.65 2.48
C THR A 43 15.56 1.27 3.96
N GLY A 44 15.64 2.24 4.86
CA GLY A 44 15.58 2.02 6.31
C GLY A 44 14.31 1.28 6.74
N PHE A 45 13.15 1.68 6.21
CA PHE A 45 11.86 1.04 6.52
C PHE A 45 11.78 -0.38 5.96
N LEU A 46 12.18 -0.61 4.71
CA LEU A 46 12.17 -1.94 4.10
C LEU A 46 13.15 -2.90 4.77
N VAL A 47 14.30 -2.40 5.21
CA VAL A 47 15.27 -3.20 5.98
C VAL A 47 14.68 -3.56 7.35
N ALA A 48 14.03 -2.63 8.05
CA ALA A 48 13.37 -2.90 9.32
C ALA A 48 12.24 -3.94 9.16
N TYR A 49 11.45 -3.84 8.08
CA TYR A 49 10.46 -4.85 7.71
C TYR A 49 11.10 -6.22 7.48
N GLY A 50 12.16 -6.29 6.67
CA GLY A 50 12.86 -7.53 6.37
C GLY A 50 13.43 -8.21 7.62
N PHE A 51 14.02 -7.46 8.55
CA PHE A 51 14.49 -7.98 9.83
C PHE A 51 13.35 -8.49 10.71
N SER A 52 12.24 -7.75 10.77
CA SER A 52 11.07 -8.15 11.56
C SER A 52 10.44 -9.42 11.01
N ARG A 53 10.33 -9.54 9.68
CA ARG A 53 9.87 -10.75 8.99
C ARG A 53 10.79 -11.94 9.27
N PHE A 54 12.10 -11.77 9.09
CA PHE A 54 13.09 -12.82 9.35
C PHE A 54 13.02 -13.35 10.79
N LYS A 55 12.80 -12.46 11.75
CA LYS A 55 12.68 -12.83 13.17
C LYS A 55 11.40 -13.60 13.47
N ASN A 56 10.32 -13.31 12.77
CA ASN A 56 8.98 -13.88 13.02
C ASN A 56 8.47 -14.70 11.82
N ILE A 57 9.37 -15.34 11.09
CA ILE A 57 9.03 -16.01 9.83
C ILE A 57 7.97 -17.09 10.01
N ASP A 58 7.98 -17.79 11.15
CA ASP A 58 7.05 -18.88 11.46
C ASP A 58 5.60 -18.41 11.68
N SER A 59 5.36 -17.12 11.93
CA SER A 59 4.04 -16.52 12.16
C SER A 59 3.74 -15.36 11.19
N TRP A 60 4.59 -15.17 10.16
CA TRP A 60 4.39 -14.07 9.21
C TRP A 60 3.24 -14.37 8.25
N PRO A 61 2.31 -13.42 8.03
CA PRO A 61 1.21 -13.63 7.09
C PRO A 61 1.68 -13.98 5.68
N ILE A 62 0.95 -14.86 5.01
CA ILE A 62 1.19 -15.22 3.61
C ILE A 62 0.40 -14.23 2.74
N ALA A 63 1.09 -13.54 1.83
CA ALA A 63 0.50 -12.46 1.03
C ALA A 63 -0.72 -12.93 0.19
N ASP A 64 -0.68 -14.14 -0.36
CA ASP A 64 -1.77 -14.72 -1.13
C ASP A 64 -3.05 -14.94 -0.31
N GLU A 65 -2.94 -15.09 1.01
CA GLU A 65 -4.08 -15.24 1.91
C GLU A 65 -4.60 -13.89 2.45
N VAL A 66 -3.81 -12.84 2.31
CA VAL A 66 -4.14 -11.48 2.81
C VAL A 66 -4.82 -10.64 1.73
N PHE A 67 -4.30 -10.69 0.50
CA PHE A 67 -4.71 -9.82 -0.60
C PHE A 67 -5.51 -10.58 -1.66
N THR A 68 -6.68 -11.08 -1.26
CA THR A 68 -7.58 -11.90 -2.10
C THR A 68 -8.63 -11.09 -2.83
N HIS A 69 -8.93 -9.88 -2.36
CA HIS A 69 -10.03 -9.07 -2.88
C HIS A 69 -9.76 -8.51 -4.27
N PHE A 70 -10.76 -8.60 -5.14
CA PHE A 70 -10.77 -7.91 -6.43
C PHE A 70 -12.06 -7.08 -6.59
N PRO A 71 -11.97 -5.80 -7.02
CA PRO A 71 -13.15 -4.97 -7.26
C PRO A 71 -14.09 -5.64 -8.28
N PHE A 72 -15.39 -5.60 -8.00
CA PHE A 72 -16.46 -6.17 -8.85
C PHE A 72 -16.52 -7.71 -8.92
N LEU A 73 -15.59 -8.45 -8.35
CA LEU A 73 -15.62 -9.92 -8.27
C LEU A 73 -15.84 -10.34 -6.82
N HIS A 74 -17.11 -10.29 -6.37
CA HIS A 74 -17.47 -10.75 -5.02
C HIS A 74 -17.51 -12.27 -4.97
N GLY A 75 -16.84 -12.84 -3.95
CA GLY A 75 -16.82 -14.29 -3.72
C GLY A 75 -15.89 -15.08 -4.66
N VAL A 76 -14.96 -14.41 -5.31
CA VAL A 76 -13.88 -15.05 -6.09
C VAL A 76 -12.56 -14.62 -5.49
N ASP A 77 -11.82 -15.56 -4.94
CA ASP A 77 -10.45 -15.33 -4.49
C ASP A 77 -9.55 -15.09 -5.70
N ALA A 78 -9.05 -13.87 -5.78
CA ALA A 78 -8.14 -13.45 -6.84
C ALA A 78 -6.83 -12.92 -6.23
N PRO A 79 -6.01 -13.83 -5.64
CA PRO A 79 -4.82 -13.43 -4.90
C PRO A 79 -3.89 -12.60 -5.79
N MET A 80 -3.50 -11.42 -5.28
CA MET A 80 -2.53 -10.51 -5.89
C MET A 80 -2.92 -9.87 -7.24
N TYR A 81 -4.00 -10.28 -7.91
CA TYR A 81 -4.39 -9.72 -9.22
C TYR A 81 -4.67 -8.22 -9.16
N TYR A 82 -5.33 -7.78 -8.09
CA TYR A 82 -5.63 -6.35 -7.93
C TYR A 82 -4.38 -5.51 -7.73
N VAL A 83 -3.47 -5.98 -6.91
CA VAL A 83 -2.20 -5.27 -6.63
C VAL A 83 -1.31 -5.23 -7.88
N ALA A 84 -1.30 -6.32 -8.66
CA ALA A 84 -0.63 -6.34 -9.95
C ALA A 84 -1.24 -5.30 -10.90
N LEU A 85 -2.59 -5.21 -10.98
CA LEU A 85 -3.28 -4.23 -11.81
C LEU A 85 -2.92 -2.80 -11.42
N MET A 86 -2.96 -2.45 -10.12
CA MET A 86 -2.60 -1.10 -9.68
C MET A 86 -1.12 -0.79 -9.93
N THR A 87 -0.24 -1.79 -9.85
CA THR A 87 1.18 -1.65 -10.22
C THR A 87 1.33 -1.33 -11.72
N PHE A 88 0.60 -2.03 -12.60
CA PHE A 88 0.60 -1.71 -14.04
C PHE A 88 0.09 -0.30 -14.33
N VAL A 89 -0.95 0.16 -13.63
CA VAL A 89 -1.45 1.54 -13.78
C VAL A 89 -0.37 2.56 -13.42
N LEU A 90 0.37 2.32 -12.35
CA LEU A 90 1.45 3.22 -11.92
C LEU A 90 2.62 3.21 -12.92
N ILE A 91 3.07 2.04 -13.38
CA ILE A 91 4.10 1.91 -14.42
C ILE A 91 3.67 2.61 -15.72
N PHE A 92 2.40 2.43 -16.13
CA PHE A 92 1.88 3.12 -17.31
C PHE A 92 1.90 4.65 -17.14
N SER A 93 1.55 5.15 -15.95
CA SER A 93 1.63 6.58 -15.65
C SER A 93 3.07 7.09 -15.68
N SER A 94 4.04 6.26 -15.30
CA SER A 94 5.47 6.56 -15.41
C SER A 94 5.90 6.70 -16.89
N VAL A 95 5.45 5.80 -17.75
CA VAL A 95 5.70 5.90 -19.20
C VAL A 95 5.10 7.17 -19.79
N THR A 96 3.87 7.52 -19.42
CA THR A 96 3.26 8.77 -19.90
C THR A 96 4.04 10.01 -19.44
N MET A 97 4.64 9.96 -18.25
CA MET A 97 5.50 11.05 -17.76
C MET A 97 6.79 11.17 -18.57
N VAL A 98 7.43 10.06 -18.95
CA VAL A 98 8.60 10.08 -19.87
C VAL A 98 8.23 10.76 -21.19
N LEU A 99 7.08 10.39 -21.76
CA LEU A 99 6.60 10.98 -23.02
C LEU A 99 6.28 12.48 -22.87
N ALA A 100 5.81 12.90 -21.68
CA ALA A 100 5.61 14.32 -21.40
C ALA A 100 6.92 15.09 -21.35
N VAL A 101 7.96 14.52 -20.75
CA VAL A 101 9.31 15.12 -20.70
C VAL A 101 9.91 15.22 -22.11
N ASP A 102 9.85 14.15 -22.90
CA ASP A 102 10.33 14.14 -24.30
C ASP A 102 9.61 15.19 -25.13
N ALA A 103 8.27 15.24 -25.05
CA ALA A 103 7.48 16.28 -25.73
C ALA A 103 7.87 17.71 -25.27
N GLY A 104 8.26 17.87 -24.00
CA GLY A 104 8.75 19.12 -23.43
C GLY A 104 10.08 19.56 -24.05
N HIS A 105 11.00 18.63 -24.28
CA HIS A 105 12.26 18.92 -25.00
C HIS A 105 12.02 19.39 -26.44
N HIS A 106 10.96 18.91 -27.09
CA HIS A 106 10.55 19.34 -28.43
C HIS A 106 9.61 20.55 -28.42
N MET A 107 9.41 21.24 -27.28
CA MET A 107 8.53 22.40 -27.11
C MET A 107 7.10 22.18 -27.62
N ASN A 108 6.59 20.92 -27.54
CA ASN A 108 5.26 20.57 -28.03
C ASN A 108 4.23 20.59 -26.88
N LYS A 109 3.66 21.76 -26.61
CA LYS A 109 2.68 22.00 -25.55
C LYS A 109 1.52 21.01 -25.57
N ALA A 110 0.92 20.74 -26.73
CA ALA A 110 -0.26 19.88 -26.83
C ALA A 110 0.04 18.46 -26.34
N LYS A 111 1.18 17.89 -26.72
CA LYS A 111 1.62 16.57 -26.27
C LYS A 111 1.98 16.56 -24.78
N VAL A 112 2.70 17.58 -24.29
CA VAL A 112 3.02 17.73 -22.87
C VAL A 112 1.72 17.73 -22.03
N THR A 113 0.75 18.56 -22.42
CA THR A 113 -0.54 18.65 -21.73
C THR A 113 -1.26 17.30 -21.71
N PHE A 114 -1.32 16.62 -22.87
CA PHE A 114 -2.00 15.32 -22.97
C PHE A 114 -1.34 14.24 -22.09
N TYR A 115 -0.03 14.09 -22.19
CA TYR A 115 0.67 13.05 -21.41
C TYR A 115 0.69 13.35 -19.92
N MET A 116 0.84 14.60 -19.50
CA MET A 116 0.72 14.97 -18.08
C MET A 116 -0.68 14.70 -17.54
N LEU A 117 -1.74 14.94 -18.33
CA LEU A 117 -3.10 14.59 -17.91
C LEU A 117 -3.24 13.07 -17.65
N LEU A 118 -2.71 12.24 -18.55
CA LEU A 118 -2.72 10.79 -18.36
C LEU A 118 -1.94 10.36 -17.11
N THR A 119 -0.80 10.99 -16.85
CA THR A 119 0.00 10.75 -15.63
C THR A 119 -0.81 11.09 -14.36
N ILE A 120 -1.49 12.24 -14.34
CA ILE A 120 -2.35 12.65 -13.21
C ILE A 120 -3.48 11.67 -12.99
N ILE A 121 -4.16 11.24 -14.06
CA ILE A 121 -5.25 10.25 -13.98
C ILE A 121 -4.72 8.92 -13.43
N GLY A 122 -3.61 8.41 -13.97
CA GLY A 122 -3.00 7.16 -13.49
C GLY A 122 -2.61 7.23 -12.01
N GLY A 123 -1.98 8.33 -11.58
CA GLY A 123 -1.65 8.55 -10.18
C GLY A 123 -2.87 8.65 -9.27
N ALA A 124 -3.93 9.31 -9.71
CA ALA A 124 -5.18 9.41 -8.95
C ALA A 124 -5.88 8.04 -8.81
N ILE A 125 -5.89 7.24 -9.88
CA ILE A 125 -6.41 5.87 -9.85
C ILE A 125 -5.60 5.03 -8.85
N PHE A 126 -4.27 5.12 -8.86
CA PHE A 126 -3.41 4.39 -7.93
C PHE A 126 -3.71 4.75 -6.47
N VAL A 127 -3.79 6.04 -6.14
CA VAL A 127 -4.12 6.50 -4.77
C VAL A 127 -5.51 6.00 -4.34
N GLY A 128 -6.49 6.04 -5.24
CA GLY A 128 -7.82 5.50 -4.98
C GLY A 128 -7.81 3.98 -4.76
N SER A 129 -7.01 3.26 -5.55
CA SER A 129 -6.82 1.81 -5.41
C SER A 129 -6.19 1.43 -4.08
N GLN A 130 -5.17 2.17 -3.65
CA GLN A 130 -4.52 1.95 -2.36
C GLN A 130 -5.48 2.22 -1.19
N ALA A 131 -6.28 3.26 -1.27
CA ALA A 131 -7.30 3.55 -0.26
C ALA A 131 -8.37 2.43 -0.19
N TRP A 132 -8.76 1.86 -1.33
CA TRP A 132 -9.69 0.75 -1.38
C TRP A 132 -9.09 -0.54 -0.79
N GLU A 133 -7.83 -0.83 -1.08
CA GLU A 133 -7.09 -1.96 -0.49
C GLU A 133 -7.01 -1.84 1.04
N TRP A 134 -6.67 -0.65 1.54
CA TRP A 134 -6.66 -0.40 2.98
C TRP A 134 -8.03 -0.61 3.63
N LYS A 135 -9.10 -0.14 2.98
CA LYS A 135 -10.46 -0.35 3.48
C LYS A 135 -10.76 -1.84 3.67
N ASN A 136 -10.40 -2.68 2.69
CA ASN A 136 -10.64 -4.12 2.79
C ASN A 136 -9.75 -4.78 3.84
N PHE A 137 -8.48 -4.41 3.91
CA PHE A 137 -7.56 -4.93 4.91
C PHE A 137 -7.96 -4.55 6.35
N ILE A 138 -8.44 -3.32 6.56
CA ILE A 138 -8.94 -2.86 7.86
C ILE A 138 -10.24 -3.59 8.23
N LYS A 139 -11.15 -3.77 7.26
CA LYS A 139 -12.44 -4.42 7.50
C LYS A 139 -12.28 -5.91 7.82
N GLY A 140 -11.33 -6.58 7.16
CA GLY A 140 -11.20 -8.03 7.17
C GLY A 140 -12.31 -8.73 6.39
N GLU A 141 -12.21 -10.04 6.29
CA GLU A 141 -13.14 -10.89 5.56
C GLU A 141 -13.61 -12.08 6.38
N TYR A 142 -12.69 -12.72 7.09
CA TYR A 142 -12.97 -13.98 7.75
C TYR A 142 -13.08 -13.85 9.26
N GLY A 143 -12.33 -12.96 9.86
CA GLY A 143 -12.14 -12.88 11.29
C GLY A 143 -11.28 -14.03 11.84
N ALA A 144 -10.86 -13.91 13.09
CA ALA A 144 -10.04 -14.88 13.79
C ALA A 144 -10.21 -14.75 15.29
N LEU A 145 -9.72 -15.72 16.06
CA LEU A 145 -9.58 -15.62 17.52
C LEU A 145 -8.11 -15.36 17.88
N GLU A 146 -7.89 -14.54 18.87
CA GLU A 146 -6.58 -14.31 19.48
C GLU A 146 -6.50 -15.02 20.83
N THR A 147 -5.41 -15.77 21.02
CA THR A 147 -5.14 -16.44 22.29
C THR A 147 -4.40 -15.53 23.26
N LYS A 148 -4.37 -15.91 24.54
CA LYS A 148 -3.61 -15.22 25.58
C LYS A 148 -2.11 -15.07 25.25
N GLY A 149 -1.58 -15.95 24.39
CA GLY A 149 -0.20 -15.88 23.89
C GLY A 149 -0.01 -14.98 22.66
N GLY A 150 -1.07 -14.33 22.19
CA GLY A 150 -1.03 -13.48 20.98
C GLY A 150 -1.05 -14.28 19.67
N GLN A 151 -1.36 -15.58 19.72
CA GLN A 151 -1.49 -16.41 18.53
C GLN A 151 -2.85 -16.21 17.87
N ILE A 152 -2.87 -16.16 16.54
CA ILE A 152 -4.08 -16.00 15.74
C ILE A 152 -4.57 -17.37 15.30
N LEU A 153 -5.83 -17.67 15.59
CA LEU A 153 -6.54 -18.90 15.24
C LEU A 153 -7.55 -18.61 14.14
N GLN A 154 -7.29 -19.14 12.94
CA GLN A 154 -8.15 -19.02 11.78
C GLN A 154 -8.99 -20.29 11.61
N PHE A 155 -10.17 -20.18 11.03
CA PHE A 155 -11.09 -21.30 10.85
C PHE A 155 -11.08 -21.79 9.41
N MET A 156 -11.15 -23.11 9.25
CA MET A 156 -11.15 -23.78 7.96
C MET A 156 -12.12 -24.96 7.99
N ASP A 157 -12.79 -25.18 6.88
CA ASP A 157 -13.60 -26.37 6.66
C ASP A 157 -12.72 -27.52 6.14
N VAL A 158 -12.81 -28.68 6.76
CA VAL A 158 -12.02 -29.87 6.39
C VAL A 158 -12.42 -30.41 5.02
N GLU A 159 -13.70 -30.29 4.62
CA GLU A 159 -14.19 -30.85 3.38
C GLU A 159 -13.80 -30.02 2.16
N THR A 160 -13.89 -28.70 2.29
CA THR A 160 -13.56 -27.78 1.18
C THR A 160 -12.08 -27.35 1.19
N GLY A 161 -11.43 -27.38 2.37
CA GLY A 161 -10.08 -26.83 2.54
C GLY A 161 -10.01 -25.30 2.51
N GLU A 162 -11.15 -24.62 2.53
CA GLU A 162 -11.25 -23.16 2.46
C GLU A 162 -11.38 -22.54 3.84
N ARG A 163 -11.00 -21.26 3.97
CA ARG A 163 -11.24 -20.48 5.19
C ARG A 163 -12.73 -20.21 5.32
N VAL A 164 -13.22 -20.28 6.56
CA VAL A 164 -14.62 -20.01 6.92
C VAL A 164 -14.68 -18.73 7.74
N ALA A 165 -15.53 -17.80 7.33
CA ALA A 165 -15.77 -16.56 8.05
C ALA A 165 -16.54 -16.80 9.34
N LEU A 166 -16.28 -15.98 10.38
CA LEU A 166 -17.01 -16.05 11.65
C LEU A 166 -18.53 -15.92 11.44
N GLU A 167 -18.95 -15.08 10.52
CA GLU A 167 -20.35 -14.87 10.15
C GLU A 167 -21.08 -16.17 9.75
N ALA A 168 -20.35 -17.12 9.18
CA ALA A 168 -20.95 -18.37 8.67
C ALA A 168 -21.27 -19.39 9.75
N PHE A 169 -20.60 -19.34 10.92
CA PHE A 169 -20.75 -20.37 11.94
C PHE A 169 -20.92 -19.85 13.38
N ALA A 170 -20.61 -18.57 13.68
CA ALA A 170 -20.77 -18.05 15.04
C ALA A 170 -22.22 -18.18 15.52
N ALA A 171 -22.37 -18.70 16.73
CA ALA A 171 -23.69 -18.85 17.33
C ALA A 171 -24.22 -17.48 17.76
N ILE A 172 -25.49 -17.21 17.51
CA ILE A 172 -26.15 -16.01 18.02
C ILE A 172 -26.59 -16.31 19.47
N ILE A 173 -25.90 -15.70 20.42
CA ILE A 173 -26.26 -15.77 21.85
C ILE A 173 -26.88 -14.42 22.20
N ASP A 174 -28.04 -14.44 22.87
CA ASP A 174 -28.80 -13.25 23.28
C ASP A 174 -28.11 -12.53 24.46
N THR A 175 -26.88 -12.08 24.26
CA THR A 175 -26.12 -11.28 25.22
C THR A 175 -26.20 -9.80 24.85
N PRO A 176 -26.36 -8.89 25.83
CA PRO A 176 -26.34 -7.47 25.53
C PRO A 176 -24.98 -7.08 24.95
N ARG A 177 -24.95 -6.73 23.64
CA ARG A 177 -23.75 -6.28 22.96
C ARG A 177 -23.41 -4.86 23.37
N VAL A 178 -22.14 -4.60 23.64
CA VAL A 178 -21.64 -3.24 23.78
C VAL A 178 -21.62 -2.62 22.37
N THR A 179 -22.44 -1.59 22.15
CA THR A 179 -22.46 -0.86 20.90
C THR A 179 -21.65 0.41 21.03
N HIS A 180 -20.84 0.72 20.02
CA HIS A 180 -20.23 2.04 19.91
C HIS A 180 -21.31 3.07 19.60
N GLU A 181 -21.39 4.13 20.42
CA GLU A 181 -22.11 5.32 20.03
C GLU A 181 -21.20 6.14 19.11
N GLU A 182 -21.60 6.30 17.85
CA GLU A 182 -20.94 7.23 16.93
C GLU A 182 -21.09 8.66 17.47
N SER A 183 -20.05 9.20 18.09
CA SER A 183 -20.00 10.60 18.40
C SER A 183 -19.38 11.38 17.25
N ASN A 184 -20.22 11.98 16.41
CA ASN A 184 -19.91 13.07 15.47
C ASN A 184 -18.87 12.84 14.36
N GLY A 185 -18.59 11.61 13.93
CA GLY A 185 -17.86 11.34 12.69
C GLY A 185 -16.39 11.76 12.66
N ILE A 186 -15.79 12.04 13.80
CA ILE A 186 -14.36 12.37 13.92
C ILE A 186 -13.62 11.18 14.51
N TRP A 187 -12.44 10.89 13.96
CA TRP A 187 -11.55 9.82 14.35
C TRP A 187 -11.33 9.72 15.86
N PHE A 188 -11.64 8.57 16.46
CA PHE A 188 -11.40 8.31 17.87
C PHE A 188 -9.96 7.83 18.07
N PHE A 189 -9.14 8.67 18.66
CA PHE A 189 -7.85 8.24 19.17
C PHE A 189 -8.09 7.47 20.49
N GLY A 190 -7.86 6.17 20.46
CA GLY A 190 -7.86 5.32 21.67
C GLY A 190 -9.03 4.37 21.82
N GLU A 191 -10.01 4.35 20.93
CA GLU A 191 -11.04 3.31 20.92
C GLU A 191 -10.60 2.11 20.07
N THR A 192 -10.67 0.92 20.66
CA THR A 192 -10.56 -0.35 19.92
C THR A 192 -11.87 -0.60 19.19
N SER A 193 -11.80 -1.02 17.92
CA SER A 193 -12.98 -1.51 17.21
C SER A 193 -13.57 -2.67 18.00
N LEU A 194 -14.87 -2.62 18.33
CA LEU A 194 -15.56 -3.75 18.96
C LEU A 194 -15.77 -4.84 17.91
N PRO A 195 -15.42 -6.10 18.20
CA PRO A 195 -15.69 -7.21 17.29
C PRO A 195 -17.20 -7.45 17.17
N SER A 196 -17.63 -7.92 16.01
CA SER A 196 -19.05 -8.23 15.73
C SER A 196 -19.55 -9.43 16.54
N TYR A 197 -18.64 -10.30 17.00
CA TYR A 197 -18.93 -11.52 17.74
C TYR A 197 -18.16 -11.57 19.07
N SER A 198 -18.70 -12.24 20.07
CA SER A 198 -17.99 -12.56 21.32
C SER A 198 -17.20 -13.86 21.15
N VAL A 199 -16.22 -14.08 22.04
CA VAL A 199 -15.44 -15.34 22.05
C VAL A 199 -16.36 -16.53 22.31
N GLU A 200 -17.38 -16.36 23.19
CA GLU A 200 -18.36 -17.39 23.52
C GLU A 200 -19.22 -17.76 22.31
N GLU A 201 -19.65 -16.77 21.51
CA GLU A 201 -20.44 -16.99 20.29
C GLU A 201 -19.64 -17.78 19.27
N VAL A 202 -18.38 -17.41 19.04
CA VAL A 202 -17.50 -18.10 18.10
C VAL A 202 -17.18 -19.52 18.59
N THR A 203 -16.88 -19.68 19.87
CA THR A 203 -16.56 -21.00 20.45
C THR A 203 -17.77 -21.92 20.39
N ALA A 204 -18.97 -21.45 20.76
CA ALA A 204 -20.20 -22.25 20.69
C ALA A 204 -20.54 -22.65 19.26
N GLY A 205 -20.38 -21.72 18.31
CA GLY A 205 -20.55 -21.99 16.90
C GLY A 205 -19.55 -23.03 16.36
N PHE A 206 -18.28 -22.92 16.72
CA PHE A 206 -17.27 -23.91 16.35
C PHE A 206 -17.57 -25.30 16.89
N VAL A 207 -17.98 -25.42 18.17
CA VAL A 207 -18.34 -26.72 18.78
C VAL A 207 -19.52 -27.38 18.06
N SER A 208 -20.48 -26.59 17.59
CA SER A 208 -21.67 -27.11 16.89
C SER A 208 -21.38 -27.57 15.44
N HIS A 209 -20.26 -27.15 14.84
CA HIS A 209 -19.86 -27.51 13.49
C HIS A 209 -18.64 -28.46 13.50
N GLU A 210 -18.89 -29.76 13.38
CA GLU A 210 -17.84 -30.80 13.49
C GLU A 210 -16.82 -30.78 12.35
N ASN A 211 -17.20 -30.23 11.20
CA ASN A 211 -16.35 -30.12 10.00
C ASN A 211 -15.33 -28.99 10.09
N LEU A 212 -15.39 -28.12 11.10
CA LEU A 212 -14.44 -27.02 11.25
C LEU A 212 -13.19 -27.45 12.03
N VAL A 213 -12.05 -26.95 11.59
CA VAL A 213 -10.75 -27.06 12.25
C VAL A 213 -10.06 -25.71 12.31
N ILE A 214 -9.04 -25.61 13.18
CA ILE A 214 -8.23 -24.41 13.29
C ILE A 214 -7.01 -24.52 12.39
N LYS A 215 -6.81 -23.46 11.62
CA LYS A 215 -5.58 -23.17 10.88
C LYS A 215 -4.74 -22.21 11.73
N SER A 216 -3.61 -22.70 12.23
CA SER A 216 -2.70 -21.90 13.05
C SER A 216 -1.98 -20.86 12.21
N GLU A 217 -1.53 -19.76 12.82
CA GLU A 217 -0.64 -18.81 12.16
C GLU A 217 0.75 -19.41 11.84
N LYS A 218 1.15 -20.50 12.52
CA LYS A 218 2.46 -21.12 12.33
C LYS A 218 2.58 -21.79 10.98
N ILE A 219 3.72 -21.58 10.37
CA ILE A 219 4.08 -22.09 9.04
C ILE A 219 4.97 -23.33 9.19
N ASP A 220 4.69 -24.37 8.44
CA ASP A 220 5.50 -25.57 8.36
C ASP A 220 6.75 -25.39 7.48
N ALA A 221 7.60 -26.42 7.41
CA ALA A 221 8.81 -26.40 6.59
C ALA A 221 8.55 -26.30 5.06
N SER A 222 7.31 -26.53 4.62
CA SER A 222 6.88 -26.41 3.23
C SER A 222 6.28 -25.03 2.89
N GLY A 223 6.19 -24.14 3.88
CA GLY A 223 5.67 -22.78 3.69
C GLY A 223 4.14 -22.66 3.82
N HIS A 224 3.46 -23.70 4.32
CA HIS A 224 2.02 -23.69 4.54
C HIS A 224 1.70 -23.57 6.02
N LYS A 225 0.58 -22.93 6.34
CA LYS A 225 0.08 -22.86 7.71
C LYS A 225 -0.33 -24.22 8.22
N ILE A 226 -0.01 -24.50 9.47
CA ILE A 226 -0.30 -25.78 10.12
C ILE A 226 -1.80 -25.87 10.42
N ILE A 227 -2.43 -26.92 9.92
CA ILE A 227 -3.83 -27.27 10.22
C ILE A 227 -3.83 -28.23 11.41
N LEU A 228 -4.56 -27.87 12.44
CA LEU A 228 -4.66 -28.65 13.66
C LEU A 228 -5.70 -29.78 13.51
N SER A 229 -5.54 -30.87 14.27
CA SER A 229 -6.61 -31.83 14.44
C SER A 229 -7.81 -31.22 15.14
N ARG A 230 -8.98 -31.84 15.05
CA ARG A 230 -10.18 -31.36 15.77
C ARG A 230 -9.97 -31.30 17.29
N GLU A 231 -9.28 -32.28 17.84
CA GLU A 231 -8.99 -32.34 19.29
C GLU A 231 -8.03 -31.22 19.69
N ASP A 232 -6.96 -31.01 18.95
CA ASP A 232 -6.03 -29.90 19.20
C ASP A 232 -6.68 -28.55 19.00
N SER A 233 -7.59 -28.43 18.02
CA SER A 233 -8.35 -27.21 17.78
C SER A 233 -9.22 -26.82 18.98
N LEU A 234 -9.90 -27.80 19.62
CA LEU A 234 -10.68 -27.54 20.80
C LEU A 234 -9.82 -27.12 22.01
N LEU A 235 -8.65 -27.74 22.18
CA LEU A 235 -7.68 -27.32 23.20
C LEU A 235 -7.15 -25.89 22.99
N GLN A 236 -6.90 -25.49 21.75
CA GLN A 236 -6.44 -24.13 21.45
C GLN A 236 -7.53 -23.09 21.69
N LEU A 237 -8.80 -23.43 21.45
CA LEU A 237 -9.93 -22.54 21.71
C LEU A 237 -10.10 -22.18 23.21
N GLU A 238 -9.74 -23.05 24.12
CA GLU A 238 -9.78 -22.75 25.57
C GLU A 238 -8.86 -21.57 25.94
N GLY A 239 -7.81 -21.33 25.13
CA GLY A 239 -6.89 -20.23 25.30
C GLY A 239 -7.32 -18.92 24.64
N ALA A 240 -8.43 -18.87 23.93
CA ALA A 240 -8.92 -17.70 23.22
C ALA A 240 -9.43 -16.63 24.19
N ILE A 241 -9.01 -15.38 23.97
CA ILE A 241 -9.37 -14.25 24.83
C ILE A 241 -10.05 -13.11 24.06
N ASN A 242 -9.86 -13.05 22.76
CA ASN A 242 -10.36 -11.95 21.96
C ASN A 242 -10.77 -12.42 20.55
N VAL A 243 -11.74 -11.72 19.96
CA VAL A 243 -12.10 -11.85 18.55
C VAL A 243 -11.42 -10.72 17.78
N VAL A 244 -10.80 -11.07 16.68
CA VAL A 244 -10.09 -10.11 15.81
C VAL A 244 -10.73 -10.14 14.44
N GLU A 245 -11.19 -8.99 13.98
CA GLU A 245 -11.74 -8.78 12.64
C GLU A 245 -10.90 -7.73 11.92
N GLY A 246 -10.39 -8.09 10.76
CA GLY A 246 -9.51 -7.25 9.98
C GLY A 246 -8.14 -7.00 10.62
N ALA A 247 -7.52 -5.90 10.20
CA ALA A 247 -6.22 -5.48 10.67
C ALA A 247 -6.21 -4.01 11.10
N ASN A 248 -5.53 -3.76 12.22
CA ASN A 248 -5.23 -2.41 12.70
C ASN A 248 -3.83 -2.39 13.35
N LEU A 249 -3.46 -1.31 14.03
CA LEU A 249 -2.16 -1.18 14.71
C LEU A 249 -2.00 -2.05 15.96
N ILE A 250 -3.06 -2.74 16.42
CA ILE A 250 -3.05 -3.54 17.66
C ILE A 250 -3.26 -5.01 17.33
N HIS A 251 -4.17 -5.32 16.39
CA HIS A 251 -4.59 -6.66 16.03
C HIS A 251 -4.50 -6.89 14.53
N ASN A 252 -4.29 -8.16 14.13
CA ASN A 252 -4.25 -8.56 12.73
C ASN A 252 -4.80 -9.98 12.58
N GLU A 253 -5.97 -10.13 11.92
CA GLU A 253 -6.62 -11.46 11.71
C GLU A 253 -5.79 -12.38 10.80
N TYR A 254 -4.84 -11.83 10.05
CA TYR A 254 -4.04 -12.60 9.09
C TYR A 254 -2.82 -13.27 9.71
N GLY A 255 -2.37 -12.83 10.89
CA GLY A 255 -1.22 -13.36 11.62
C GLY A 255 -0.49 -12.27 12.42
N ASN A 256 0.83 -12.25 12.40
CA ASN A 256 1.62 -11.33 13.20
C ASN A 256 1.25 -9.86 12.98
N ARG A 257 0.97 -9.12 14.07
CA ARG A 257 0.55 -7.71 14.03
C ARG A 257 1.58 -6.79 13.36
N LEU A 258 2.88 -7.09 13.49
CA LEU A 258 3.94 -6.27 12.89
C LEU A 258 3.82 -6.18 11.36
N PHE A 259 3.24 -7.18 10.72
CA PHE A 259 2.94 -7.12 9.29
C PHE A 259 1.98 -5.96 8.98
N ALA A 260 0.88 -5.85 9.73
CA ALA A 260 -0.09 -4.78 9.56
C ALA A 260 0.52 -3.40 9.87
N ASP A 261 1.32 -3.29 10.95
CA ASP A 261 2.00 -2.05 11.33
C ASP A 261 2.91 -1.54 10.21
N PHE A 262 3.76 -2.43 9.68
CA PHE A 262 4.65 -2.07 8.57
C PHE A 262 3.89 -1.80 7.28
N PHE A 263 2.84 -2.58 7.00
CA PHE A 263 2.01 -2.38 5.83
C PHE A 263 1.39 -0.99 5.81
N PHE A 264 0.69 -0.60 6.88
CA PHE A 264 0.09 0.73 6.98
C PHE A 264 1.13 1.84 6.95
N PHE A 265 2.26 1.66 7.64
CA PHE A 265 3.28 2.70 7.71
C PHE A 265 3.99 2.90 6.36
N ILE A 266 4.49 1.82 5.74
CA ILE A 266 5.29 1.92 4.51
C ILE A 266 4.41 2.28 3.31
N THR A 267 3.24 1.62 3.15
CA THR A 267 2.32 1.95 2.06
C THR A 267 1.67 3.32 2.25
N GLY A 268 1.43 3.74 3.49
CA GLY A 268 0.93 5.08 3.81
C GLY A 268 1.93 6.17 3.53
N PHE A 269 3.18 5.98 3.92
CA PHE A 269 4.26 6.90 3.62
C PHE A 269 4.51 7.01 2.12
N HIS A 270 4.50 5.87 1.40
CA HIS A 270 4.55 5.84 -0.06
C HIS A 270 3.32 6.53 -0.67
N GLY A 271 2.11 6.21 -0.22
CA GLY A 271 0.86 6.81 -0.69
C GLY A 271 0.83 8.33 -0.53
N PHE A 272 1.40 8.85 0.57
CA PHE A 272 1.58 10.29 0.76
C PHE A 272 2.51 10.89 -0.31
N HIS A 273 3.61 10.20 -0.68
CA HIS A 273 4.51 10.64 -1.75
C HIS A 273 3.82 10.62 -3.12
N VAL A 274 3.06 9.56 -3.43
CA VAL A 274 2.26 9.51 -4.67
C VAL A 274 1.25 10.66 -4.70
N PHE A 275 0.49 10.86 -3.62
CA PHE A 275 -0.49 11.93 -3.52
C PHE A 275 0.15 13.32 -3.71
N SER A 276 1.26 13.59 -3.03
CA SER A 276 2.01 14.85 -3.20
C SER A 276 2.52 15.01 -4.63
N GLY A 277 2.97 13.91 -5.25
CA GLY A 277 3.38 13.88 -6.67
C GLY A 277 2.22 14.21 -7.61
N VAL A 278 1.02 13.69 -7.36
CA VAL A 278 -0.20 14.04 -8.12
C VAL A 278 -0.50 15.53 -7.98
N VAL A 279 -0.47 16.08 -6.76
CA VAL A 279 -0.71 17.51 -6.52
C VAL A 279 0.31 18.38 -7.25
N ILE A 280 1.59 18.04 -7.17
CA ILE A 280 2.66 18.77 -7.88
C ILE A 280 2.45 18.68 -9.41
N ASN A 281 2.12 17.50 -9.93
CA ASN A 281 1.80 17.31 -11.34
C ASN A 281 0.61 18.19 -11.78
N ILE A 282 -0.43 18.31 -10.98
CA ILE A 282 -1.57 19.19 -11.26
C ILE A 282 -1.11 20.66 -11.34
N ILE A 283 -0.31 21.13 -10.39
CA ILE A 283 0.20 22.49 -10.39
C ILE A 283 1.03 22.77 -11.64
N ILE A 284 1.92 21.86 -12.02
CA ILE A 284 2.75 22.01 -13.23
C ILE A 284 1.89 21.92 -14.48
N PHE A 285 0.91 21.03 -14.54
CA PHE A 285 -0.05 20.90 -15.63
C PHE A 285 -0.79 22.22 -15.93
N PHE A 286 -1.29 22.89 -14.89
CA PHE A 286 -1.91 24.21 -15.08
C PHE A 286 -0.93 25.25 -15.60
N ASN A 287 0.32 25.23 -15.15
CA ASN A 287 1.37 26.12 -15.69
C ASN A 287 1.69 25.84 -17.18
N VAL A 288 1.62 24.56 -17.61
CA VAL A 288 1.74 24.18 -19.02
C VAL A 288 0.58 24.76 -19.83
N ILE A 289 -0.67 24.61 -19.35
CA ILE A 289 -1.86 25.13 -20.03
C ILE A 289 -1.79 26.66 -20.17
N MET A 290 -1.36 27.36 -19.14
CA MET A 290 -1.20 28.82 -19.15
C MET A 290 -0.04 29.31 -20.05
N GLY A 291 0.76 28.39 -20.62
CA GLY A 291 1.89 28.73 -21.48
C GLY A 291 3.08 29.35 -20.74
N THR A 292 3.19 29.12 -19.43
CA THR A 292 4.28 29.69 -18.61
C THR A 292 5.64 29.18 -19.08
N TYR A 293 5.74 27.91 -19.45
CA TYR A 293 7.02 27.30 -19.88
C TYR A 293 7.38 27.63 -21.33
N GLU A 294 6.40 27.85 -22.18
CA GLU A 294 6.65 28.39 -23.55
C GLU A 294 7.28 29.78 -23.49
N LYS A 295 6.74 30.65 -22.60
CA LYS A 295 7.30 31.99 -22.36
C LYS A 295 8.71 31.94 -21.78
N ARG A 296 9.03 30.91 -21.00
CA ARG A 296 10.40 30.69 -20.45
C ARG A 296 11.36 30.06 -21.46
N GLY A 297 10.86 29.46 -22.54
CA GLY A 297 11.64 28.77 -23.55
C GLY A 297 12.15 27.38 -23.14
N HIS A 298 11.69 26.82 -22.02
CA HIS A 298 12.08 25.48 -21.57
C HIS A 298 11.06 24.87 -20.64
N TYR A 299 10.94 23.52 -20.66
CA TYR A 299 10.05 22.71 -19.81
C TYR A 299 10.79 22.00 -18.65
N GLU A 300 11.86 22.60 -18.12
CA GLU A 300 12.70 22.00 -17.09
C GLU A 300 11.91 21.58 -15.81
N MET A 301 10.82 22.29 -15.50
CA MET A 301 9.97 21.90 -14.35
C MET A 301 9.24 20.58 -14.57
N VAL A 302 8.81 20.29 -15.81
CA VAL A 302 8.20 19.00 -16.17
C VAL A 302 9.22 17.88 -15.97
N GLU A 303 10.47 18.09 -16.36
CA GLU A 303 11.55 17.12 -16.16
C GLU A 303 11.85 16.89 -14.66
N LYS A 304 11.90 17.94 -13.85
CA LYS A 304 12.10 17.82 -12.39
C LYS A 304 11.00 17.02 -11.71
N VAL A 305 9.75 17.29 -12.07
CA VAL A 305 8.61 16.54 -11.54
C VAL A 305 8.62 15.10 -12.06
N GLY A 306 9.05 14.89 -13.31
CA GLY A 306 9.25 13.56 -13.88
C GLY A 306 10.27 12.73 -13.09
N LEU A 307 11.39 13.31 -12.68
CA LEU A 307 12.36 12.63 -11.82
C LEU A 307 11.75 12.19 -10.49
N TYR A 308 10.97 13.06 -9.85
CA TYR A 308 10.27 12.72 -8.62
C TYR A 308 9.24 11.61 -8.84
N TRP A 309 8.45 11.68 -9.90
CA TRP A 309 7.42 10.68 -10.23
C TRP A 309 8.02 9.29 -10.46
N HIS A 310 9.11 9.21 -11.23
CA HIS A 310 9.82 7.95 -11.48
C HIS A 310 10.45 7.37 -10.22
N PHE A 311 10.92 8.21 -9.31
CA PHE A 311 11.41 7.76 -8.01
C PHE A 311 10.29 7.12 -7.18
N VAL A 312 9.13 7.78 -7.09
CA VAL A 312 7.98 7.25 -6.35
C VAL A 312 7.50 5.92 -6.93
N ASP A 313 7.45 5.81 -8.27
CA ASP A 313 7.12 4.57 -8.97
C ASP A 313 8.15 3.45 -8.69
N LEU A 314 9.45 3.79 -8.71
CA LEU A 314 10.51 2.83 -8.36
C LEU A 314 10.38 2.32 -6.92
N VAL A 315 10.08 3.19 -5.97
CA VAL A 315 9.83 2.80 -4.58
C VAL A 315 8.68 1.82 -4.48
N TRP A 316 7.60 2.02 -5.25
CA TRP A 316 6.47 1.08 -5.28
C TRP A 316 6.90 -0.32 -5.72
N VAL A 317 7.76 -0.45 -6.71
CA VAL A 317 8.28 -1.76 -7.14
C VAL A 317 8.94 -2.51 -5.98
N PHE A 318 9.72 -1.83 -5.15
CA PHE A 318 10.29 -2.44 -3.95
C PHE A 318 9.22 -2.78 -2.90
N VAL A 319 8.28 -1.88 -2.62
CA VAL A 319 7.16 -2.14 -1.69
C VAL A 319 6.36 -3.35 -2.17
N PHE A 320 6.01 -3.39 -3.45
CA PHE A 320 5.32 -4.52 -4.06
C PHE A 320 6.10 -5.84 -3.88
N THR A 321 7.40 -5.83 -4.17
CA THR A 321 8.24 -7.03 -4.03
C THR A 321 8.26 -7.52 -2.58
N PHE A 322 8.44 -6.63 -1.61
CA PHE A 322 8.62 -7.04 -0.20
C PHE A 322 7.32 -7.47 0.48
N PHE A 323 6.18 -6.87 0.16
CA PHE A 323 4.92 -7.19 0.83
C PHE A 323 4.11 -8.25 0.12
N TYR A 324 4.24 -8.38 -1.20
CA TYR A 324 3.34 -9.20 -2.00
C TYR A 324 4.04 -10.38 -2.68
N LEU A 325 5.34 -10.32 -2.98
CA LEU A 325 6.03 -11.38 -3.71
C LEU A 325 7.00 -12.19 -2.84
N VAL A 326 7.49 -11.65 -1.77
CA VAL A 326 8.42 -12.30 -0.83
C VAL A 326 7.72 -12.54 0.50
#